data_4b0fa542da6d6823dbaa2fb3f20ce421
#
_entry.id   4b0fa542da6d6823dbaa2fb3f20ce421
#
_cell.length_a   1.000
_cell.length_b   1.000
_cell.length_c   1.000
_cell.angle_alpha   90.00
_cell.angle_beta   90.00
_cell.angle_gamma   90.00
#
_symmetry.space_group_name_H-M   'P 1'
#
loop_
_entity.id
_entity.type
_entity.pdbx_description
1 polymer ?
#
loop_
_entity_poly.entity_id
_entity_poly.type
_entity_poly.pdbx_seq_one_letter_code
_entity_poly.pdbx_strand_id
1 'polypeptide(L)'
;MRPTKQDRSKSNPERLIAYCGLYCEDCPRFGGKMSRLAQALRRELESSGMARAARTRTARVGSYKAFAAFWEMLGMIAGFECPGCRKAGCSVTCRIRPCCIKRGLAGCWECAESVSCPEFRWLRAVHGQGMGHNLRALKRKGPSGFLRGKRYWLKTERQPKR
;
A
#
# COMPACT_ATOMS: atom_id res chain seq x y z
N MET A 1 2.08 -18.76 -10.12
CA MET A 1 0.87 -18.76 -10.97
C MET A 1 0.27 -17.37 -11.00
N ARG A 2 0.05 -16.79 -12.19
CA ARG A 2 -0.58 -15.47 -12.33
C ARG A 2 -2.09 -15.62 -12.13
N PRO A 3 -2.77 -14.80 -11.32
CA PRO A 3 -4.22 -14.70 -11.40
C PRO A 3 -4.56 -14.13 -12.78
N THR A 4 -5.29 -14.87 -13.57
CA THR A 4 -5.76 -14.45 -14.89
C THR A 4 -6.76 -13.30 -14.75
N LYS A 5 -6.97 -12.50 -15.82
CA LYS A 5 -8.01 -11.45 -15.86
C LYS A 5 -9.40 -11.99 -15.49
N GLN A 6 -9.65 -13.27 -15.68
CA GLN A 6 -10.89 -13.98 -15.37
C GLN A 6 -11.11 -14.21 -13.86
N ASP A 7 -10.04 -14.32 -13.07
CA ASP A 7 -10.13 -14.47 -11.60
C ASP A 7 -10.47 -13.14 -10.90
N ARG A 8 -10.23 -12.01 -11.57
CA ARG A 8 -10.60 -10.67 -11.09
C ARG A 8 -12.10 -10.36 -11.22
N SER A 9 -12.83 -11.03 -12.12
CA SER A 9 -14.25 -10.77 -12.38
C SER A 9 -15.20 -11.38 -11.33
N LYS A 10 -14.71 -12.33 -10.52
CA LYS A 10 -15.50 -13.02 -9.49
C LYS A 10 -15.33 -12.49 -8.06
N SER A 11 -14.43 -11.55 -7.81
CA SER A 11 -14.27 -10.95 -6.48
C SER A 11 -15.16 -9.72 -6.36
N ASN A 12 -16.10 -9.74 -5.43
CA ASN A 12 -16.87 -8.56 -5.06
C ASN A 12 -15.89 -7.38 -4.80
N PRO A 13 -15.92 -6.30 -5.62
CA PRO A 13 -14.95 -5.21 -5.53
C PRO A 13 -15.01 -4.47 -4.18
N GLU A 14 -16.12 -4.59 -3.44
CA GLU A 14 -16.26 -4.03 -2.11
C GLU A 14 -15.32 -4.69 -1.10
N ARG A 15 -14.94 -5.96 -1.32
CA ARG A 15 -13.93 -6.66 -0.50
C ARG A 15 -12.53 -6.07 -0.63
N LEU A 16 -12.28 -5.24 -1.64
CA LEU A 16 -11.03 -4.52 -1.83
C LEU A 16 -10.99 -3.18 -1.08
N ILE A 17 -12.10 -2.78 -0.45
CA ILE A 17 -12.12 -1.62 0.44
C ILE A 17 -11.53 -2.06 1.79
N ALA A 18 -10.39 -1.49 2.15
CA ALA A 18 -9.73 -1.74 3.42
C ALA A 18 -10.55 -1.17 4.59
N TYR A 19 -10.40 -1.75 5.78
CA TYR A 19 -11.09 -1.27 6.99
C TYR A 19 -10.86 0.23 7.26
N CYS A 20 -9.70 0.78 6.89
CA CYS A 20 -9.38 2.20 7.04
C CYS A 20 -9.94 3.10 5.91
N GLY A 21 -10.69 2.56 4.95
CA GLY A 21 -11.27 3.32 3.84
C GLY A 21 -10.35 3.52 2.64
N LEU A 22 -9.14 2.96 2.64
CA LEU A 22 -8.31 2.91 1.43
C LEU A 22 -8.79 1.79 0.50
N TYR A 23 -8.53 1.93 -0.79
CA TYR A 23 -8.89 0.92 -1.77
C TYR A 23 -7.64 0.13 -2.17
N CYS A 24 -7.70 -1.20 -2.06
CA CYS A 24 -6.53 -2.05 -2.26
C CYS A 24 -5.95 -1.96 -3.67
N GLU A 25 -6.76 -1.80 -4.73
CA GLU A 25 -6.24 -1.68 -6.10
C GLU A 25 -5.47 -0.37 -6.34
N ASP A 26 -5.71 0.66 -5.55
CA ASP A 26 -4.95 1.90 -5.60
C ASP A 26 -3.60 1.76 -4.86
N CYS A 27 -3.40 0.66 -4.11
CA CYS A 27 -2.18 0.38 -3.35
C CYS A 27 -1.09 -0.20 -4.26
N PRO A 28 0.12 0.39 -4.30
CA PRO A 28 1.22 -0.14 -5.13
C PRO A 28 1.70 -1.54 -4.69
N ARG A 29 1.40 -1.95 -3.46
CA ARG A 29 1.75 -3.29 -2.93
C ARG A 29 0.74 -4.37 -3.34
N PHE A 30 -0.52 -3.99 -3.58
CA PHE A 30 -1.57 -4.92 -3.93
C PHE A 30 -1.35 -5.50 -5.34
N GLY A 31 -1.56 -6.81 -5.50
CA GLY A 31 -1.33 -7.49 -6.77
C GLY A 31 0.13 -7.54 -7.22
N GLY A 32 1.08 -7.24 -6.33
CA GLY A 32 2.51 -7.47 -6.52
C GLY A 32 3.19 -6.58 -7.58
N LYS A 33 2.63 -5.40 -7.92
CA LYS A 33 3.26 -4.52 -8.92
C LYS A 33 4.65 -4.07 -8.49
N MET A 34 4.79 -3.57 -7.26
CA MET A 34 6.09 -3.16 -6.72
C MET A 34 7.07 -4.32 -6.63
N SER A 35 6.59 -5.47 -6.14
CA SER A 35 7.41 -6.67 -6.02
C SER A 35 7.98 -7.10 -7.38
N ARG A 36 7.13 -7.15 -8.42
CA ARG A 36 7.60 -7.50 -9.78
C ARG A 36 8.62 -6.52 -10.34
N LEU A 37 8.43 -5.21 -10.11
CA LEU A 37 9.41 -4.19 -10.54
C LEU A 37 10.74 -4.33 -9.80
N ALA A 38 10.69 -4.57 -8.49
CA ALA A 38 11.89 -4.79 -7.69
C ALA A 38 12.63 -6.07 -8.10
N GLN A 39 11.90 -7.15 -8.35
CA GLN A 39 12.48 -8.40 -8.88
C GLN A 39 13.11 -8.20 -10.26
N ALA A 40 12.45 -7.45 -11.15
CA ALA A 40 13.00 -7.15 -12.47
C ALA A 40 14.29 -6.33 -12.35
N LEU A 41 14.30 -5.28 -11.51
CA LEU A 41 15.50 -4.49 -11.27
C LEU A 41 16.65 -5.32 -10.66
N ARG A 42 16.34 -6.21 -9.71
CA ARG A 42 17.36 -7.11 -9.15
C ARG A 42 18.00 -7.98 -10.21
N ARG A 43 17.18 -8.61 -11.06
CA ARG A 43 17.69 -9.45 -12.17
C ARG A 43 18.56 -8.65 -13.11
N GLU A 44 18.17 -7.42 -13.46
CA GLU A 44 18.95 -6.56 -14.34
C GLU A 44 20.30 -6.18 -13.73
N LEU A 45 20.31 -5.79 -12.46
CA LEU A 45 21.55 -5.47 -11.73
C LEU A 45 22.50 -6.68 -11.61
N GLU A 46 21.96 -7.88 -11.51
CA GLU A 46 22.74 -9.13 -11.46
C GLU A 46 23.29 -9.48 -12.84
N SER A 47 22.43 -9.51 -13.87
CA SER A 47 22.80 -9.91 -15.23
C SER A 47 23.80 -8.97 -15.88
N SER A 48 23.67 -7.67 -15.64
CA SER A 48 24.64 -6.65 -16.13
C SER A 48 25.97 -6.66 -15.38
N GLY A 49 26.09 -7.44 -14.31
CA GLY A 49 27.27 -7.43 -13.43
C GLY A 49 27.40 -6.20 -12.53
N MET A 50 26.46 -5.24 -12.58
CA MET A 50 26.49 -4.04 -11.76
C MET A 50 26.45 -4.35 -10.27
N ALA A 51 25.64 -5.33 -9.84
CA ALA A 51 25.58 -5.76 -8.44
C ALA A 51 26.94 -6.26 -7.94
N ARG A 52 27.67 -7.02 -8.74
CA ARG A 52 29.03 -7.48 -8.43
C ARG A 52 30.01 -6.31 -8.38
N ALA A 53 29.99 -5.44 -9.38
CA ALA A 53 30.85 -4.25 -9.42
C ALA A 53 30.64 -3.33 -8.21
N ALA A 54 29.39 -3.11 -7.80
CA ALA A 54 29.07 -2.30 -6.65
C ALA A 54 29.62 -2.90 -5.34
N ARG A 55 29.49 -4.20 -5.13
CA ARG A 55 30.02 -4.90 -3.94
C ARG A 55 31.55 -4.85 -3.87
N THR A 56 32.25 -5.07 -5.00
CA THR A 56 33.72 -5.10 -5.03
C THR A 56 34.36 -3.73 -4.96
N ARG A 57 33.68 -2.68 -5.40
CA ARG A 57 34.22 -1.31 -5.47
C ARG A 57 33.72 -0.39 -4.35
N THR A 58 32.98 -0.89 -3.38
CA THR A 58 32.39 -0.12 -2.28
C THR A 58 33.41 0.77 -1.55
N ALA A 59 34.62 0.25 -1.32
CA ALA A 59 35.69 1.00 -0.63
C ALA A 59 36.26 2.16 -1.46
N ARG A 60 36.20 2.08 -2.80
CA ARG A 60 36.86 3.02 -3.71
C ARG A 60 35.91 4.04 -4.34
N VAL A 61 34.64 3.70 -4.44
CA VAL A 61 33.59 4.51 -5.12
C VAL A 61 32.54 4.89 -4.11
N GLY A 62 32.55 6.16 -3.69
CA GLY A 62 31.67 6.68 -2.63
C GLY A 62 30.18 6.42 -2.85
N SER A 63 29.71 6.48 -4.11
CA SER A 63 28.32 6.19 -4.48
C SER A 63 27.90 4.74 -4.22
N TYR A 64 28.84 3.80 -4.13
CA TYR A 64 28.52 2.39 -3.84
C TYR A 64 28.46 2.05 -2.34
N LYS A 65 28.83 2.97 -1.45
CA LYS A 65 28.75 2.73 0.01
C LYS A 65 27.34 2.35 0.47
N ALA A 66 26.32 2.91 -0.14
CA ALA A 66 24.90 2.62 0.19
C ALA A 66 24.36 1.37 -0.51
N PHE A 67 25.16 0.70 -1.36
CA PHE A 67 24.64 -0.41 -2.19
C PHE A 67 24.12 -1.59 -1.36
N ALA A 68 24.79 -1.95 -0.27
CA ALA A 68 24.36 -3.05 0.59
C ALA A 68 22.95 -2.79 1.16
N ALA A 69 22.74 -1.62 1.76
CA ALA A 69 21.44 -1.22 2.30
C ALA A 69 20.36 -1.12 1.21
N PHE A 70 20.71 -0.58 0.04
CA PHE A 70 19.83 -0.56 -1.14
C PHE A 70 19.45 -1.97 -1.56
N TRP A 71 20.40 -2.90 -1.62
CA TRP A 71 20.17 -4.28 -2.05
C TRP A 71 19.26 -5.04 -1.10
N GLU A 72 19.44 -4.86 0.20
CA GLU A 72 18.57 -5.42 1.25
C GLU A 72 17.14 -4.86 1.14
N MET A 73 17.01 -3.53 1.02
CA MET A 73 15.72 -2.87 0.85
C MET A 73 15.01 -3.34 -0.43
N LEU A 74 15.74 -3.44 -1.53
CA LEU A 74 15.20 -3.93 -2.80
C LEU A 74 14.75 -5.40 -2.68
N GLY A 75 15.49 -6.22 -1.93
CA GLY A 75 15.13 -7.60 -1.61
C GLY A 75 13.82 -7.68 -0.80
N MET A 76 13.70 -6.84 0.22
CA MET A 76 12.49 -6.73 1.03
C MET A 76 11.27 -6.33 0.16
N ILE A 77 11.42 -5.33 -0.73
CA ILE A 77 10.35 -4.91 -1.64
C ILE A 77 10.00 -6.01 -2.64
N ALA A 78 10.99 -6.75 -3.14
CA ALA A 78 10.81 -7.87 -4.05
C ALA A 78 9.98 -9.01 -3.44
N GLY A 79 10.04 -9.19 -2.11
CA GLY A 79 9.25 -10.16 -1.36
C GLY A 79 7.86 -9.68 -0.94
N PHE A 80 7.47 -8.45 -1.26
CA PHE A 80 6.16 -7.94 -0.86
C PHE A 80 5.02 -8.60 -1.61
N GLU A 81 4.29 -9.47 -0.93
CA GLU A 81 3.01 -9.99 -1.37
C GLU A 81 1.89 -9.46 -0.47
N CYS A 82 0.89 -8.81 -1.09
CA CYS A 82 -0.27 -8.31 -0.36
C CYS A 82 -1.55 -8.88 -0.96
N PRO A 83 -2.21 -9.83 -0.27
CA PRO A 83 -3.47 -10.39 -0.73
C PRO A 83 -4.69 -9.48 -0.51
N GLY A 84 -4.46 -8.29 0.04
CA GLY A 84 -5.50 -7.33 0.40
C GLY A 84 -5.82 -7.32 1.89
N CYS A 85 -6.31 -6.18 2.37
CA CYS A 85 -6.58 -5.93 3.79
C CYS A 85 -7.53 -6.96 4.42
N ARG A 86 -8.57 -7.37 3.68
CA ARG A 86 -9.57 -8.34 4.14
C ARG A 86 -9.06 -9.78 4.25
N LYS A 87 -7.96 -10.09 3.54
CA LYS A 87 -7.28 -11.39 3.57
C LYS A 87 -6.02 -11.37 4.44
N ALA A 88 -6.02 -10.60 5.52
CA ALA A 88 -4.89 -10.44 6.43
C ALA A 88 -3.61 -9.84 5.81
N GLY A 89 -3.68 -9.29 4.60
CA GLY A 89 -2.60 -8.50 4.00
C GLY A 89 -2.38 -7.16 4.70
N CYS A 90 -1.49 -6.35 4.15
CA CYS A 90 -1.06 -5.07 4.69
C CYS A 90 -0.07 -5.21 5.86
N SER A 91 -0.10 -4.34 6.86
CA SER A 91 0.89 -4.32 7.93
C SER A 91 0.53 -5.28 9.06
N VAL A 92 1.52 -6.01 9.58
CA VAL A 92 1.38 -6.82 10.81
C VAL A 92 1.14 -5.94 12.04
N THR A 93 1.52 -4.67 11.99
CA THR A 93 1.33 -3.69 13.07
C THR A 93 0.01 -2.91 12.95
N CYS A 94 -0.85 -3.24 11.99
CA CYS A 94 -2.12 -2.55 11.79
C CYS A 94 -3.08 -2.84 12.95
N ARG A 95 -3.43 -1.82 13.73
CA ARG A 95 -4.41 -1.91 14.82
C ARG A 95 -5.85 -1.65 14.36
N ILE A 96 -6.04 -1.05 13.20
CA ILE A 96 -7.36 -0.69 12.67
C ILE A 96 -8.16 -1.94 12.30
N ARG A 97 -7.54 -2.90 11.61
CA ARG A 97 -8.21 -4.14 11.21
C ARG A 97 -8.74 -4.93 12.41
N PRO A 98 -7.92 -5.28 13.42
CA PRO A 98 -8.43 -6.01 14.58
C PRO A 98 -9.46 -5.22 15.37
N CYS A 99 -9.35 -3.89 15.45
CA CYS A 99 -10.35 -3.04 16.07
C CYS A 99 -11.72 -3.17 15.37
N CYS A 100 -11.77 -3.05 14.05
CA CYS A 100 -13.01 -3.22 13.29
C CYS A 100 -13.59 -4.63 13.45
N ILE A 101 -12.75 -5.66 13.37
CA ILE A 101 -13.19 -7.06 13.55
C ILE A 101 -13.78 -7.27 14.93
N LYS A 102 -13.11 -6.83 16.00
CA LYS A 102 -13.58 -6.95 17.39
C LYS A 102 -14.92 -6.23 17.60
N ARG A 103 -15.14 -5.10 16.92
CA ARG A 103 -16.36 -4.28 17.04
C ARG A 103 -17.45 -4.67 16.04
N GLY A 104 -17.26 -5.70 15.21
CA GLY A 104 -18.20 -6.15 14.19
C GLY A 104 -18.47 -5.13 13.08
N LEU A 105 -17.52 -4.19 12.84
CA LEU A 105 -17.69 -3.12 11.85
C LEU A 105 -17.21 -3.57 10.46
N ALA A 106 -17.97 -3.25 9.42
CA ALA A 106 -17.53 -3.44 8.05
C ALA A 106 -16.34 -2.55 7.69
N GLY A 107 -16.17 -1.44 8.40
CA GLY A 107 -14.98 -0.57 8.31
C GLY A 107 -15.15 0.67 9.18
N CYS A 108 -14.09 1.47 9.24
CA CYS A 108 -14.06 2.67 10.07
C CYS A 108 -15.10 3.74 9.66
N TRP A 109 -15.68 3.63 8.49
CA TRP A 109 -16.78 4.53 8.08
C TRP A 109 -18.07 4.31 8.89
N GLU A 110 -18.22 3.16 9.56
CA GLU A 110 -19.33 2.89 10.48
C GLU A 110 -19.02 3.33 11.93
N CYS A 111 -17.75 3.64 12.22
CA CYS A 111 -17.32 4.07 13.54
C CYS A 111 -17.60 5.57 13.75
N ALA A 112 -18.29 5.90 14.85
CA ALA A 112 -18.54 7.30 15.22
C ALA A 112 -17.24 8.08 15.50
N GLU A 113 -16.23 7.41 16.04
CA GLU A 113 -14.94 7.99 16.47
C GLU A 113 -13.90 8.05 15.34
N SER A 114 -14.26 7.66 14.10
CA SER A 114 -13.28 7.51 13.01
C SER A 114 -12.50 8.79 12.69
N VAL A 115 -13.10 9.99 12.90
CA VAL A 115 -12.47 11.27 12.59
C VAL A 115 -11.33 11.59 13.55
N SER A 116 -11.49 11.29 14.84
CA SER A 116 -10.53 11.59 15.91
C SER A 116 -9.65 10.40 16.30
N CYS A 117 -9.88 9.24 15.71
CA CYS A 117 -9.20 8.00 16.09
C CYS A 117 -7.66 8.13 16.00
N PRO A 118 -6.93 7.85 17.10
CA PRO A 118 -5.48 7.97 17.15
C PRO A 118 -4.77 6.97 16.24
N GLU A 119 -5.40 5.83 15.95
CA GLU A 119 -4.86 4.78 15.08
C GLU A 119 -4.66 5.27 13.63
N PHE A 120 -5.24 6.40 13.26
CA PHE A 120 -5.03 7.00 11.94
C PHE A 120 -3.81 7.93 11.84
N ARG A 121 -3.10 8.19 12.94
CA ARG A 121 -1.96 9.12 12.93
C ARG A 121 -0.92 8.75 11.86
N TRP A 122 -0.48 7.50 11.87
CA TRP A 122 0.53 7.02 10.91
C TRP A 122 -0.01 6.96 9.47
N LEU A 123 -1.29 6.63 9.28
CA LEU A 123 -1.91 6.65 7.96
C LEU A 123 -2.04 8.07 7.40
N ARG A 124 -2.34 9.05 8.25
CA ARG A 124 -2.37 10.46 7.84
C ARG A 124 -0.98 10.94 7.42
N ALA A 125 0.07 10.53 8.11
CA ALA A 125 1.46 10.84 7.72
C ALA A 125 1.79 10.31 6.30
N VAL A 126 1.26 9.14 5.93
CA VAL A 126 1.52 8.52 4.62
C VAL A 126 0.55 9.00 3.55
N HIS A 127 -0.75 9.08 3.86
CA HIS A 127 -1.81 9.31 2.87
C HIS A 127 -2.41 10.72 2.90
N GLY A 128 -1.93 11.57 3.82
CA GLY A 128 -2.47 12.92 4.02
C GLY A 128 -3.97 12.89 4.29
N GLN A 129 -4.72 13.76 3.63
CA GLN A 129 -6.18 13.87 3.76
C GLN A 129 -6.96 12.80 2.97
N GLY A 130 -6.29 11.99 2.15
CA GLY A 130 -6.93 11.03 1.25
C GLY A 130 -7.86 10.06 1.95
N MET A 131 -7.38 9.46 3.04
CA MET A 131 -8.16 8.52 3.83
C MET A 131 -9.41 9.18 4.44
N GLY A 132 -9.30 10.38 5.00
CA GLY A 132 -10.44 11.10 5.56
C GLY A 132 -11.52 11.41 4.52
N HIS A 133 -11.11 11.75 3.29
CA HIS A 133 -12.05 11.91 2.17
C HIS A 133 -12.75 10.60 1.82
N ASN A 134 -12.01 9.51 1.76
CA ASN A 134 -12.57 8.19 1.46
C ASN A 134 -13.57 7.75 2.53
N LEU A 135 -13.26 7.92 3.82
CA LEU A 135 -14.16 7.57 4.92
C LEU A 135 -15.46 8.36 4.86
N ARG A 136 -15.39 9.68 4.59
CA ARG A 136 -16.58 10.50 4.41
C ARG A 136 -17.41 10.07 3.19
N ALA A 137 -16.75 9.69 2.10
CA ALA A 137 -17.45 9.19 0.91
C ALA A 137 -18.14 7.86 1.18
N LEU A 138 -17.48 6.93 1.88
CA LEU A 138 -18.02 5.64 2.31
C LEU A 138 -19.23 5.83 3.24
N LYS A 139 -19.12 6.72 4.23
CA LYS A 139 -20.21 7.01 5.18
C LYS A 139 -21.45 7.58 4.47
N ARG A 140 -21.27 8.44 3.46
CA ARG A 140 -22.39 9.09 2.76
C ARG A 140 -23.02 8.24 1.65
N LYS A 141 -22.21 7.49 0.92
CA LYS A 141 -22.59 6.85 -0.35
C LYS A 141 -22.57 5.32 -0.29
N GLY A 142 -22.11 4.76 0.83
CA GLY A 142 -21.85 3.33 0.96
C GLY A 142 -20.69 2.85 0.07
N PRO A 143 -20.34 1.55 0.18
CA PRO A 143 -19.27 0.92 -0.60
C PRO A 143 -19.44 1.07 -2.11
N SER A 144 -20.61 0.74 -2.65
CA SER A 144 -20.91 0.81 -4.08
C SER A 144 -20.82 2.23 -4.64
N GLY A 145 -21.34 3.23 -3.90
CA GLY A 145 -21.24 4.63 -4.28
C GLY A 145 -19.81 5.17 -4.20
N PHE A 146 -19.03 4.71 -3.26
CA PHE A 146 -17.61 5.01 -3.14
C PHE A 146 -16.81 4.49 -4.34
N LEU A 147 -17.08 3.25 -4.77
CA LEU A 147 -16.37 2.62 -5.89
C LEU A 147 -16.61 3.33 -7.23
N ARG A 148 -17.81 3.89 -7.43
CA ARG A 148 -18.13 4.70 -8.61
C ARG A 148 -17.58 6.13 -8.56
N GLY A 149 -17.14 6.58 -7.37
CA GLY A 149 -16.68 7.93 -7.14
C GLY A 149 -15.17 8.09 -7.21
N LYS A 150 -14.70 9.32 -6.92
CA LYS A 150 -13.28 9.61 -6.80
C LYS A 150 -12.74 9.02 -5.51
N ARG A 151 -11.67 8.23 -5.63
CA ARG A 151 -10.92 7.63 -4.54
C ARG A 151 -9.56 8.29 -4.41
N TYR A 152 -8.99 8.26 -3.21
CA TYR A 152 -7.70 8.87 -2.93
C TYR A 152 -6.78 7.86 -2.25
N TRP A 153 -5.63 7.58 -2.85
CA TRP A 153 -4.51 6.90 -2.21
C TRP A 153 -3.63 7.91 -1.46
N LEU A 154 -3.27 8.99 -2.15
CA LEU A 154 -2.58 10.15 -1.60
C LEU A 154 -3.41 11.40 -1.89
N LYS A 155 -3.54 12.25 -0.90
CA LYS A 155 -4.02 13.62 -1.08
C LYS A 155 -3.21 14.51 -0.15
N THR A 156 -2.13 15.05 -0.70
CA THR A 156 -1.38 16.12 -0.06
C THR A 156 -2.18 17.42 -0.13
N GLU A 157 -2.10 18.24 0.91
CA GLU A 157 -2.56 19.62 0.80
C GLU A 157 -1.77 20.28 -0.33
N ARG A 158 -2.48 21.00 -1.21
CA ARG A 158 -1.78 21.81 -2.21
C ARG A 158 -0.91 22.80 -1.45
N GLN A 159 0.41 22.70 -1.60
CA GLN A 159 1.26 23.81 -1.22
C GLN A 159 0.76 25.03 -1.98
N PRO A 160 0.55 26.19 -1.32
CA PRO A 160 0.26 27.43 -2.03
C PRO A 160 1.38 27.61 -3.06
N LYS A 161 1.01 27.87 -4.31
CA LYS A 161 1.97 28.22 -5.38
C LYS A 161 2.77 29.41 -4.85
N ARG A 162 4.08 29.24 -4.68
CA ARG A 162 5.00 30.36 -4.43
C ARG A 162 5.07 31.23 -5.67
#